data_072778de52e57dbea85fe11beab1c952
#
_entry.id   072778de52e57dbea85fe11beab1c952
#
_cell.length_a   1.000
_cell.length_b   1.000
_cell.length_c   1.000
_cell.angle_alpha   90.00
_cell.angle_beta   90.00
_cell.angle_gamma   90.00
#
_symmetry.space_group_name_H-M   'P 1'
#
loop_
_entity.id
_entity.type
_entity.pdbx_description
1 polymer ?
#
loop_
_entity_poly.entity_id
_entity_poly.type
_entity_poly.pdbx_seq_one_letter_code
_entity_poly.pdbx_strand_id
1 'polypeptide(L)'
;MQRKKQAAYCFYRFCKWSQKTPSELLALKERDSSESPAPNFVEKLLDDFCGQDIPGFTNSQKYNTAIAVKSFFKHSYRDLAKASGVVTLEKVRPYNALTKDVLRKLWNRALNPRDRALIPFTTSTGIAKETLSMITWGHLEENWETKDLPCINIGSELLKGHGRGKYKGVRQITFLTPEAKRELINYKEWIEEKLGRKLGLDDKIWSTTCKPFKPVPYMTFGNIITVLSNNAGVKFSWHDARRWVNTALEQIGISPNWARKIRGRKVKGEEAPYSQPAIEQLRAKFREAVLFLEFTTEASATLEDRVKDLEKLTASLTPEQAATIAKLGIQLRQSEKLTEEKKKRLAKDSRCKDGKNCNEEFKQISEADLLQHLKDGWQIVKEIANGEVIVRR
;
A
#
# COMPACT_ATOMS: atom_id res chain seq x y z
N MET A 1 14.37 1.55 17.33
CA MET A 1 14.03 2.79 18.06
C MET A 1 12.52 3.01 18.22
N GLN A 2 11.69 2.89 17.20
CA GLN A 2 10.25 3.17 17.23
C GLN A 2 9.45 2.34 18.24
N ARG A 3 9.73 1.03 18.39
CA ARG A 3 9.05 0.16 19.38
C ARG A 3 9.33 0.56 20.83
N LYS A 4 10.57 0.99 21.15
CA LYS A 4 10.90 1.45 22.48
C LYS A 4 10.14 2.74 22.83
N LYS A 5 10.05 3.68 21.88
CA LYS A 5 9.23 4.91 22.04
C LYS A 5 7.76 4.59 22.24
N GLN A 6 7.22 3.64 21.49
CA GLN A 6 5.83 3.19 21.64
C GLN A 6 5.56 2.55 23.01
N ALA A 7 6.44 1.67 23.47
CA ALA A 7 6.32 1.04 24.78
C ALA A 7 6.40 2.10 25.90
N ALA A 8 7.36 3.03 25.82
CA ALA A 8 7.48 4.13 26.78
C ALA A 8 6.21 5.02 26.78
N TYR A 9 5.65 5.32 25.62
CA TYR A 9 4.41 6.08 25.53
C TYR A 9 3.20 5.33 26.15
N CYS A 10 3.08 4.03 25.89
CA CYS A 10 2.04 3.21 26.50
C CYS A 10 2.18 3.19 28.03
N PHE A 11 3.41 3.01 28.54
CA PHE A 11 3.68 3.05 29.97
C PHE A 11 3.39 4.42 30.58
N TYR A 12 3.79 5.50 29.94
CA TYR A 12 3.46 6.86 30.36
C TYR A 12 1.94 7.09 30.48
N ARG A 13 1.15 6.59 29.53
CA ARG A 13 -0.32 6.68 29.59
C ARG A 13 -0.91 5.94 30.79
N PHE A 14 -0.34 4.80 31.18
CA PHE A 14 -0.72 4.09 32.40
C PHE A 14 -0.37 4.90 33.66
N CYS A 15 0.82 5.45 33.73
CA CYS A 15 1.24 6.32 34.81
C CYS A 15 0.29 7.53 34.97
N LYS A 16 -0.06 8.15 33.83
CA LYS A 16 -1.01 9.27 33.85
C LYS A 16 -2.41 8.87 34.34
N TRP A 17 -2.90 7.71 33.92
CA TRP A 17 -4.21 7.20 34.36
C TRP A 17 -4.21 6.84 35.86
N SER A 18 -3.19 6.13 36.33
CA SER A 18 -3.05 5.71 37.71
C SER A 18 -2.65 6.84 38.64
N GLN A 19 -2.32 8.02 38.09
CA GLN A 19 -1.77 9.17 38.85
C GLN A 19 -0.51 8.81 39.66
N LYS A 20 0.30 7.88 39.14
CA LYS A 20 1.51 7.40 39.81
C LYS A 20 2.72 7.52 38.90
N THR A 21 3.84 7.91 39.48
CA THR A 21 5.13 7.93 38.84
C THR A 21 5.69 6.50 38.73
N PRO A 22 6.65 6.24 37.82
CA PRO A 22 7.35 4.97 37.75
C PRO A 22 7.97 4.53 39.07
N SER A 23 8.52 5.46 39.85
CA SER A 23 9.14 5.21 41.15
C SER A 23 8.12 4.80 42.21
N GLU A 24 6.96 5.46 42.28
CA GLU A 24 5.86 5.09 43.15
C GLU A 24 5.29 3.71 42.82
N LEU A 25 5.18 3.37 41.53
CA LEU A 25 4.76 2.03 41.10
C LEU A 25 5.76 0.95 41.53
N LEU A 26 7.05 1.23 41.48
CA LEU A 26 8.08 0.31 41.96
C LEU A 26 8.01 0.17 43.49
N ALA A 27 7.87 1.27 44.24
CA ALA A 27 7.72 1.26 45.70
C ALA A 27 6.47 0.46 46.13
N LEU A 28 5.35 0.60 45.44
CA LEU A 28 4.15 -0.22 45.69
C LEU A 28 4.43 -1.71 45.49
N LYS A 29 5.19 -2.09 44.46
CA LYS A 29 5.51 -3.49 44.24
C LYS A 29 6.53 -4.03 45.23
N GLU A 30 7.43 -3.21 45.75
CA GLU A 30 8.33 -3.58 46.84
C GLU A 30 7.55 -3.85 48.12
N ARG A 31 6.58 -2.98 48.44
CA ARG A 31 5.70 -3.15 49.57
C ARG A 31 4.87 -4.44 49.49
N ASP A 32 4.34 -4.77 48.29
CA ASP A 32 3.66 -6.05 48.03
C ASP A 32 4.52 -7.24 48.40
N SER A 33 5.84 -7.16 48.19
CA SER A 33 6.79 -8.24 48.50
C SER A 33 7.13 -8.38 49.97
N SER A 34 6.89 -7.33 50.78
CA SER A 34 7.16 -7.29 52.23
C SER A 34 5.98 -7.69 53.08
N GLU A 35 4.76 -7.66 52.55
CA GLU A 35 3.52 -7.99 53.26
C GLU A 35 3.06 -9.44 52.92
N SER A 36 2.49 -10.13 53.94
CA SER A 36 1.92 -11.47 53.78
C SER A 36 0.52 -11.54 54.37
N PRO A 37 -0.54 -11.85 53.57
CA PRO A 37 -0.51 -12.08 52.13
C PRO A 37 -0.22 -10.82 51.34
N ALA A 38 0.50 -10.95 50.21
CA ALA A 38 0.85 -9.84 49.32
C ALA A 38 -0.42 -9.15 48.79
N PRO A 39 -0.57 -7.83 48.97
CA PRO A 39 -1.79 -7.11 48.58
C PRO A 39 -1.93 -6.94 47.05
N ASN A 40 -0.87 -7.18 46.28
CA ASN A 40 -0.82 -7.13 44.80
C ASN A 40 -1.38 -5.80 44.23
N PHE A 41 -0.97 -4.67 44.81
CA PHE A 41 -1.49 -3.34 44.46
C PHE A 41 -1.29 -3.01 42.96
N VAL A 42 -0.12 -3.30 42.44
CA VAL A 42 0.19 -2.99 41.02
C VAL A 42 -0.61 -3.87 40.09
N GLU A 43 -0.75 -5.16 40.41
CA GLU A 43 -1.56 -6.10 39.65
C GLU A 43 -3.03 -5.68 39.62
N LYS A 44 -3.60 -5.29 40.76
CA LYS A 44 -4.97 -4.76 40.89
C LYS A 44 -5.14 -3.50 40.04
N LEU A 45 -4.23 -2.53 40.12
CA LEU A 45 -4.24 -1.33 39.27
C LEU A 45 -4.22 -1.68 37.78
N LEU A 46 -3.44 -2.68 37.40
CA LEU A 46 -3.36 -3.12 35.99
C LEU A 46 -4.64 -3.82 35.55
N ASP A 47 -5.26 -4.61 36.41
CA ASP A 47 -6.53 -5.27 36.16
C ASP A 47 -7.66 -4.25 36.03
N ASP A 48 -7.72 -3.25 36.94
CA ASP A 48 -8.67 -2.16 36.87
C ASP A 48 -8.52 -1.36 35.56
N PHE A 49 -7.28 -1.01 35.19
CA PHE A 49 -7.02 -0.33 33.91
C PHE A 49 -7.49 -1.14 32.70
N CYS A 50 -7.33 -2.45 32.74
CA CYS A 50 -7.73 -3.33 31.64
C CYS A 50 -9.23 -3.58 31.58
N GLY A 51 -9.88 -3.69 32.77
CA GLY A 51 -11.30 -4.02 32.90
C GLY A 51 -12.25 -2.86 32.72
N GLN A 52 -11.85 -1.65 33.15
CA GLN A 52 -12.70 -0.46 33.07
C GLN A 52 -12.83 0.08 31.64
N ASP A 53 -13.98 0.69 31.34
CA ASP A 53 -14.13 1.45 30.10
C ASP A 53 -13.53 2.86 30.29
N ILE A 54 -12.36 3.09 29.73
CA ILE A 54 -11.60 4.32 29.87
C ILE A 54 -11.74 5.15 28.61
N PRO A 55 -12.31 6.37 28.67
CA PRO A 55 -12.41 7.24 27.51
C PRO A 55 -11.06 7.45 26.82
N GLY A 56 -11.04 7.29 25.50
CA GLY A 56 -9.82 7.43 24.69
C GLY A 56 -8.87 6.22 24.67
N PHE A 57 -9.28 5.08 25.27
CA PHE A 57 -8.55 3.82 25.17
C PHE A 57 -9.36 2.72 24.48
N THR A 58 -8.85 2.20 23.39
CA THR A 58 -9.36 0.97 22.78
C THR A 58 -8.80 -0.26 23.48
N ASN A 59 -9.48 -1.42 23.39
CA ASN A 59 -8.97 -2.68 23.94
C ASN A 59 -7.56 -3.03 23.43
N SER A 60 -7.27 -2.74 22.17
CA SER A 60 -5.90 -2.91 21.60
C SER A 60 -4.86 -1.99 22.28
N GLN A 61 -5.25 -0.78 22.65
CA GLN A 61 -4.35 0.13 23.37
C GLN A 61 -4.15 -0.30 24.80
N LYS A 62 -5.21 -0.75 25.49
CA LYS A 62 -5.12 -1.34 26.84
C LYS A 62 -4.19 -2.56 26.84
N TYR A 63 -4.36 -3.47 25.89
CA TYR A 63 -3.48 -4.63 25.71
C TYR A 63 -2.01 -4.25 25.52
N ASN A 64 -1.72 -3.30 24.64
CA ASN A 64 -0.35 -2.83 24.42
C ASN A 64 0.22 -2.14 25.66
N THR A 65 -0.62 -1.44 26.42
CA THR A 65 -0.25 -0.80 27.68
C THR A 65 0.07 -1.85 28.74
N ALA A 66 -0.75 -2.88 28.88
CA ALA A 66 -0.47 -3.99 29.81
C ALA A 66 0.86 -4.69 29.49
N ILE A 67 1.17 -4.93 28.22
CA ILE A 67 2.47 -5.46 27.80
C ILE A 67 3.61 -4.51 28.19
N ALA A 68 3.43 -3.20 28.01
CA ALA A 68 4.45 -2.22 28.35
C ALA A 68 4.72 -2.15 29.85
N VAL A 69 3.65 -2.17 30.67
CA VAL A 69 3.73 -2.21 32.15
C VAL A 69 4.45 -3.47 32.59
N LYS A 70 4.02 -4.65 32.14
CA LYS A 70 4.69 -5.93 32.46
C LYS A 70 6.15 -5.94 32.05
N SER A 71 6.48 -5.37 30.89
CA SER A 71 7.84 -5.26 30.41
C SER A 71 8.70 -4.35 31.30
N PHE A 72 8.16 -3.24 31.78
CA PHE A 72 8.82 -2.34 32.71
C PHE A 72 9.19 -3.06 34.01
N PHE A 73 8.24 -3.73 34.66
CA PHE A 73 8.46 -4.47 35.88
C PHE A 73 9.45 -5.62 35.71
N LYS A 74 9.35 -6.35 34.61
CA LYS A 74 10.31 -7.40 34.26
C LYS A 74 11.76 -6.89 34.14
N HIS A 75 11.94 -5.72 33.52
CA HIS A 75 13.28 -5.11 33.40
C HIS A 75 13.76 -4.50 34.71
N SER A 76 12.88 -4.26 35.66
CA SER A 76 13.20 -3.84 37.04
C SER A 76 13.37 -5.03 37.98
N TYR A 77 13.44 -6.26 37.45
CA TYR A 77 13.57 -7.51 38.22
C TYR A 77 12.43 -7.74 39.23
N ARG A 78 11.24 -7.25 38.92
CA ARG A 78 10.01 -7.36 39.75
C ARG A 78 8.85 -7.82 38.86
N ASP A 79 8.81 -9.11 38.55
CA ASP A 79 7.79 -9.66 37.66
C ASP A 79 6.38 -9.50 38.25
N LEU A 80 5.44 -9.06 37.44
CA LEU A 80 4.00 -9.08 37.77
C LEU A 80 3.41 -10.45 37.47
N ALA A 81 2.37 -10.81 38.20
CA ALA A 81 1.64 -12.05 37.97
C ALA A 81 1.19 -12.18 36.50
N LYS A 82 1.36 -13.36 35.91
CA LYS A 82 1.02 -13.59 34.50
C LYS A 82 -0.47 -13.38 34.21
N ALA A 83 -1.32 -13.67 35.16
CA ALA A 83 -2.77 -13.54 35.06
C ALA A 83 -3.26 -12.08 35.10
N SER A 84 -2.47 -11.13 35.64
CA SER A 84 -2.89 -9.72 35.74
C SER A 84 -2.92 -9.02 34.37
N GLY A 85 -3.76 -8.00 34.23
CA GLY A 85 -3.87 -7.16 33.03
C GLY A 85 -4.28 -7.96 31.78
N VAL A 86 -5.18 -8.90 31.92
CA VAL A 86 -5.75 -9.66 30.80
C VAL A 86 -6.79 -8.79 30.09
N VAL A 87 -6.56 -8.48 28.84
CA VAL A 87 -7.53 -7.78 27.98
C VAL A 87 -8.02 -8.75 26.94
N THR A 88 -9.32 -9.03 26.96
CA THR A 88 -9.95 -9.78 25.89
C THR A 88 -9.98 -8.92 24.63
N LEU A 89 -9.11 -9.25 23.71
CA LEU A 89 -9.16 -8.65 22.38
C LEU A 89 -10.28 -9.32 21.61
N GLU A 90 -11.45 -8.73 21.62
CA GLU A 90 -12.45 -9.09 20.62
C GLU A 90 -11.83 -8.87 19.23
N LYS A 91 -11.67 -9.93 18.50
CA LYS A 91 -11.23 -9.86 17.09
C LYS A 91 -12.38 -9.37 16.19
N VAL A 92 -13.07 -8.34 16.64
CA VAL A 92 -14.14 -7.73 15.87
C VAL A 92 -13.54 -6.65 14.96
N ARG A 93 -12.73 -7.08 14.02
CA ARG A 93 -12.68 -6.37 12.74
C ARG A 93 -13.51 -7.20 11.79
N PRO A 94 -14.64 -6.66 11.30
CA PRO A 94 -15.34 -7.34 10.22
C PRO A 94 -14.30 -7.60 9.13
N TYR A 95 -14.14 -8.86 8.80
CA TYR A 95 -13.25 -9.28 7.73
C TYR A 95 -13.89 -8.80 6.43
N ASN A 96 -13.53 -7.61 5.99
CA ASN A 96 -13.80 -7.21 4.63
C ASN A 96 -12.89 -8.06 3.75
N ALA A 97 -13.43 -9.17 3.25
CA ALA A 97 -12.72 -10.01 2.32
C ALA A 97 -12.31 -9.14 1.13
N LEU A 98 -11.01 -9.09 0.86
CA LEU A 98 -10.51 -8.44 -0.33
C LEU A 98 -11.02 -9.23 -1.54
N THR A 99 -11.69 -8.56 -2.46
CA THR A 99 -12.22 -9.14 -3.69
C THR A 99 -11.49 -8.60 -4.90
N LYS A 100 -11.55 -9.30 -6.02
CA LYS A 100 -11.00 -8.84 -7.30
C LYS A 100 -11.58 -7.48 -7.69
N ASP A 101 -12.87 -7.24 -7.44
CA ASP A 101 -13.53 -5.97 -7.72
C ASP A 101 -12.97 -4.79 -6.93
N VAL A 102 -12.62 -5.01 -5.66
CA VAL A 102 -11.96 -3.99 -4.84
C VAL A 102 -10.58 -3.66 -5.42
N LEU A 103 -9.84 -4.66 -5.85
CA LEU A 103 -8.52 -4.48 -6.48
C LEU A 103 -8.63 -3.76 -7.83
N ARG A 104 -9.62 -4.12 -8.66
CA ARG A 104 -9.90 -3.41 -9.92
C ARG A 104 -10.25 -1.94 -9.69
N LYS A 105 -11.09 -1.64 -8.69
CA LYS A 105 -11.43 -0.25 -8.34
C LYS A 105 -10.19 0.55 -7.93
N LEU A 106 -9.31 -0.03 -7.11
CA LEU A 106 -8.05 0.59 -6.73
C LEU A 106 -7.14 0.84 -7.95
N TRP A 107 -6.96 -0.18 -8.78
CA TRP A 107 -6.11 -0.12 -9.96
C TRP A 107 -6.60 0.88 -11.00
N ASN A 108 -7.92 0.95 -11.24
CA ASN A 108 -8.54 1.90 -12.15
C ASN A 108 -8.43 3.36 -11.67
N ARG A 109 -8.25 3.58 -10.36
CA ARG A 109 -8.05 4.92 -9.78
C ARG A 109 -6.60 5.33 -9.62
N ALA A 110 -5.67 4.47 -9.96
CA ALA A 110 -4.24 4.80 -10.00
C ALA A 110 -3.95 5.71 -11.21
N LEU A 111 -3.56 6.96 -10.93
CA LEU A 111 -3.39 8.01 -11.92
C LEU A 111 -2.02 8.00 -12.61
N ASN A 112 -1.08 7.25 -12.09
CA ASN A 112 0.28 7.20 -12.61
C ASN A 112 0.79 5.75 -12.68
N PRO A 113 1.77 5.46 -13.58
CA PRO A 113 2.27 4.10 -13.78
C PRO A 113 2.85 3.45 -12.54
N ARG A 114 3.49 4.22 -11.62
CA ARG A 114 4.01 3.69 -10.36
C ARG A 114 2.91 3.10 -9.49
N ASP A 115 1.85 3.87 -9.24
CA ASP A 115 0.77 3.47 -8.35
C ASP A 115 -0.03 2.32 -8.97
N ARG A 116 -0.14 2.34 -10.31
CA ARG A 116 -0.78 1.28 -11.09
C ARG A 116 0.00 -0.03 -10.99
N ALA A 117 1.33 0.00 -11.09
CA ALA A 117 2.18 -1.18 -10.93
C ALA A 117 2.25 -1.68 -9.47
N LEU A 118 2.16 -0.77 -8.50
CA LEU A 118 2.31 -1.08 -7.08
C LEU A 118 1.21 -2.01 -6.56
N ILE A 119 -0.02 -1.89 -7.07
CA ILE A 119 -1.16 -2.71 -6.65
C ILE A 119 -0.94 -4.19 -7.03
N PRO A 120 -0.82 -4.57 -8.33
CA PRO A 120 -0.61 -5.96 -8.70
C PRO A 120 0.73 -6.51 -8.20
N PHE A 121 1.78 -5.69 -8.12
CA PHE A 121 3.05 -6.10 -7.53
C PHE A 121 2.86 -6.58 -6.08
N THR A 122 2.15 -5.83 -5.26
CA THR A 122 1.99 -6.18 -3.84
C THR A 122 0.99 -7.30 -3.60
N THR A 123 -0.05 -7.40 -4.41
CA THR A 123 -1.04 -8.48 -4.35
C THR A 123 -0.53 -9.78 -4.97
N SER A 124 0.48 -9.73 -5.82
CA SER A 124 1.21 -10.89 -6.32
C SER A 124 2.24 -11.40 -5.30
N THR A 125 3.07 -10.51 -4.77
CA THR A 125 4.25 -10.88 -3.99
C THR A 125 4.03 -10.97 -2.49
N GLY A 126 3.04 -10.25 -1.97
CA GLY A 126 2.82 -10.12 -0.53
C GLY A 126 4.00 -9.48 0.22
N ILE A 127 4.87 -8.73 -0.45
CA ILE A 127 6.03 -8.06 0.15
C ILE A 127 5.56 -7.02 1.18
N ALA A 128 6.27 -6.94 2.31
CA ALA A 128 5.94 -5.97 3.34
C ALA A 128 6.34 -4.54 2.93
N LYS A 129 5.55 -3.54 3.35
CA LYS A 129 5.79 -2.12 3.08
C LYS A 129 7.23 -1.68 3.40
N GLU A 130 7.79 -2.19 4.49
CA GLU A 130 9.16 -1.90 4.92
C GLU A 130 10.17 -2.38 3.87
N THR A 131 9.98 -3.58 3.35
CA THR A 131 10.80 -4.19 2.30
C THR A 131 10.63 -3.47 0.96
N LEU A 132 9.42 -3.03 0.60
CA LEU A 132 9.16 -2.28 -0.64
C LEU A 132 10.04 -1.04 -0.78
N SER A 133 10.34 -0.34 0.32
CA SER A 133 11.20 0.85 0.29
C SER A 133 12.69 0.52 0.11
N MET A 134 13.06 -0.74 0.21
CA MET A 134 14.46 -1.17 0.20
C MET A 134 14.86 -2.00 -1.02
N ILE A 135 13.90 -2.67 -1.67
CA ILE A 135 14.18 -3.51 -2.84
C ILE A 135 14.68 -2.69 -4.02
N THR A 136 15.61 -3.31 -4.77
CA THR A 136 16.21 -2.78 -6.01
C THR A 136 15.86 -3.68 -7.18
N TRP A 137 16.14 -3.23 -8.38
CA TRP A 137 15.96 -4.03 -9.60
C TRP A 137 16.81 -5.31 -9.58
N GLY A 138 17.97 -5.31 -8.90
CA GLY A 138 18.81 -6.49 -8.73
C GLY A 138 18.23 -7.59 -7.83
N HIS A 139 17.10 -7.37 -7.16
CA HIS A 139 16.38 -8.43 -6.44
C HIS A 139 15.45 -9.24 -7.35
N LEU A 140 15.17 -8.73 -8.54
CA LEU A 140 14.47 -9.47 -9.58
C LEU A 140 15.45 -10.46 -10.22
N GLU A 141 14.91 -11.58 -10.64
CA GLU A 141 15.63 -12.60 -11.39
C GLU A 141 16.23 -12.02 -12.68
N GLU A 142 17.37 -12.52 -13.09
CA GLU A 142 17.99 -12.14 -14.36
C GLU A 142 17.02 -12.39 -15.53
N ASN A 143 16.96 -11.45 -16.46
CA ASN A 143 16.04 -11.46 -17.59
C ASN A 143 14.56 -11.60 -17.18
N TRP A 144 14.18 -11.01 -16.04
CA TRP A 144 12.84 -11.10 -15.47
C TRP A 144 11.73 -10.67 -16.44
N GLU A 145 12.02 -9.75 -17.34
CA GLU A 145 11.05 -9.24 -18.33
C GLU A 145 10.56 -10.34 -19.29
N THR A 146 11.41 -11.31 -19.61
CA THR A 146 11.08 -12.42 -20.52
C THR A 146 10.53 -13.65 -19.82
N LYS A 147 10.71 -13.76 -18.49
CA LYS A 147 10.22 -14.90 -17.70
C LYS A 147 8.70 -14.84 -17.55
N ASP A 148 8.06 -15.99 -17.55
CA ASP A 148 6.61 -16.10 -17.31
C ASP A 148 6.23 -15.61 -15.89
N LEU A 149 6.83 -16.22 -14.88
CA LEU A 149 6.66 -15.87 -13.47
C LEU A 149 8.01 -15.51 -12.85
N PRO A 150 8.50 -14.28 -13.06
CA PRO A 150 9.82 -13.91 -12.56
C PRO A 150 9.89 -13.95 -11.03
N CYS A 151 11.01 -14.47 -10.54
CA CYS A 151 11.29 -14.59 -9.12
C CYS A 151 11.81 -13.27 -8.54
N ILE A 152 11.41 -12.99 -7.32
CA ILE A 152 12.01 -11.95 -6.47
C ILE A 152 12.64 -12.65 -5.26
N ASN A 153 13.95 -12.50 -5.09
CA ASN A 153 14.69 -13.10 -4.01
C ASN A 153 15.15 -12.01 -3.02
N ILE A 154 14.62 -12.06 -1.81
CA ILE A 154 14.85 -11.04 -0.79
C ILE A 154 15.58 -11.69 0.38
N GLY A 155 16.75 -11.18 0.69
CA GLY A 155 17.55 -11.60 1.84
C GLY A 155 16.94 -11.17 3.17
N SER A 156 17.43 -11.80 4.25
CA SER A 156 16.92 -11.53 5.61
C SER A 156 17.15 -10.09 6.07
N GLU A 157 18.17 -9.42 5.56
CA GLU A 157 18.54 -8.03 5.87
C GLU A 157 17.47 -7.03 5.45
N LEU A 158 16.70 -7.33 4.41
CA LEU A 158 15.59 -6.49 3.92
C LEU A 158 14.25 -6.86 4.54
N LEU A 159 14.18 -7.97 5.29
CA LEU A 159 12.96 -8.36 5.97
C LEU A 159 12.77 -7.58 7.28
N LYS A 160 11.56 -7.64 7.83
CA LYS A 160 11.21 -6.94 9.07
C LYS A 160 12.22 -7.22 10.19
N GLY A 161 12.78 -6.16 10.75
CA GLY A 161 13.81 -6.26 11.78
C GLY A 161 15.22 -6.47 11.22
N HIS A 162 15.44 -6.27 9.92
CA HIS A 162 16.74 -6.34 9.25
C HIS A 162 17.48 -7.64 9.57
N GLY A 163 16.81 -8.77 9.43
CA GLY A 163 17.38 -10.09 9.68
C GLY A 163 17.65 -10.44 11.14
N ARG A 164 17.17 -9.64 12.11
CA ARG A 164 17.37 -9.87 13.54
C ARG A 164 16.25 -10.73 14.14
N GLY A 165 16.55 -11.38 15.25
CA GLY A 165 15.60 -12.19 16.01
C GLY A 165 14.98 -13.30 15.17
N LYS A 166 13.64 -13.36 15.12
CA LYS A 166 12.90 -14.41 14.41
C LYS A 166 13.06 -14.41 12.87
N TYR A 167 13.67 -13.37 12.29
CA TYR A 167 13.94 -13.27 10.86
C TYR A 167 15.40 -13.57 10.48
N LYS A 168 16.26 -13.94 11.45
CA LYS A 168 17.65 -14.34 11.18
C LYS A 168 17.69 -15.51 10.21
N GLY A 169 18.40 -15.35 9.10
CA GLY A 169 18.55 -16.38 8.05
C GLY A 169 17.30 -16.67 7.22
N VAL A 170 16.20 -15.92 7.41
CA VAL A 170 14.99 -16.08 6.60
C VAL A 170 15.18 -15.40 5.26
N ARG A 171 14.81 -16.08 4.17
CA ARG A 171 14.69 -15.50 2.82
C ARG A 171 13.24 -15.47 2.41
N GLN A 172 12.85 -14.46 1.65
CA GLN A 172 11.57 -14.43 0.95
C GLN A 172 11.82 -14.71 -0.53
N ILE A 173 11.22 -15.76 -1.03
CA ILE A 173 11.24 -16.12 -2.46
C ILE A 173 9.78 -16.03 -2.92
N THR A 174 9.49 -15.05 -3.76
CA THR A 174 8.14 -14.81 -4.28
C THR A 174 8.21 -14.53 -5.77
N PHE A 175 7.05 -14.46 -6.43
CA PHE A 175 6.99 -14.35 -7.89
C PHE A 175 6.06 -13.22 -8.29
N LEU A 176 6.29 -12.65 -9.47
CA LEU A 176 5.35 -11.76 -10.12
C LEU A 176 4.39 -12.56 -10.98
N THR A 177 3.10 -12.26 -10.89
CA THR A 177 2.12 -12.72 -11.86
C THR A 177 2.34 -12.02 -13.22
N PRO A 178 1.85 -12.57 -14.34
CA PRO A 178 1.91 -11.92 -15.66
C PRO A 178 1.37 -10.48 -15.63
N GLU A 179 0.26 -10.26 -14.90
CA GLU A 179 -0.30 -8.92 -14.69
C GLU A 179 0.66 -7.98 -13.97
N ALA A 180 1.22 -8.43 -12.85
CA ALA A 180 2.16 -7.63 -12.07
C ALA A 180 3.45 -7.32 -12.85
N LYS A 181 3.92 -8.29 -13.65
CA LYS A 181 5.08 -8.12 -14.53
C LYS A 181 4.81 -7.06 -15.59
N ARG A 182 3.68 -7.13 -16.28
CA ARG A 182 3.29 -6.16 -17.31
C ARG A 182 3.25 -4.74 -16.77
N GLU A 183 2.57 -4.54 -15.63
CA GLU A 183 2.49 -3.22 -15.05
C GLU A 183 3.85 -2.71 -14.51
N LEU A 184 4.72 -3.61 -14.06
CA LEU A 184 6.08 -3.25 -13.65
C LEU A 184 6.96 -2.84 -14.82
N ILE A 185 6.82 -3.48 -16.00
CA ILE A 185 7.49 -3.09 -17.25
C ILE A 185 7.04 -1.68 -17.67
N ASN A 186 5.71 -1.44 -17.70
CA ASN A 186 5.16 -0.13 -18.05
C ASN A 186 5.68 0.97 -17.11
N TYR A 187 5.79 0.67 -15.81
CA TYR A 187 6.36 1.60 -14.86
C TYR A 187 7.86 1.82 -15.07
N LYS A 188 8.62 0.75 -15.35
CA LYS A 188 10.07 0.85 -15.63
C LYS A 188 10.34 1.75 -16.83
N GLU A 189 9.64 1.54 -17.94
CA GLU A 189 9.76 2.37 -19.13
C GLU A 189 9.44 3.82 -18.86
N TRP A 190 8.35 4.07 -18.15
CA TRP A 190 7.94 5.42 -17.76
C TRP A 190 8.99 6.13 -16.89
N ILE A 191 9.56 5.47 -15.88
CA ILE A 191 10.54 6.13 -15.00
C ILE A 191 11.90 6.30 -15.69
N GLU A 192 12.32 5.39 -16.57
CA GLU A 192 13.52 5.53 -17.39
C GLU A 192 13.39 6.75 -18.31
N GLU A 193 12.24 6.92 -18.98
CA GLU A 193 11.93 8.12 -19.78
C GLU A 193 12.05 9.40 -18.95
N LYS A 194 11.46 9.43 -17.74
CA LYS A 194 11.50 10.62 -16.86
C LYS A 194 12.89 10.93 -16.32
N LEU A 195 13.71 9.91 -16.11
CA LEU A 195 15.09 10.04 -15.64
C LEU A 195 16.06 10.36 -16.78
N GLY A 196 15.71 10.07 -18.04
CA GLY A 196 16.59 10.18 -19.20
C GLY A 196 17.76 9.17 -19.17
N ARG A 197 17.64 8.09 -18.39
CA ARG A 197 18.65 7.03 -18.29
C ARG A 197 18.01 5.67 -18.02
N LYS A 198 18.75 4.61 -18.35
CA LYS A 198 18.39 3.25 -17.96
C LYS A 198 18.62 3.03 -16.46
N LEU A 199 17.77 2.20 -15.86
CA LEU A 199 17.87 1.82 -14.46
C LEU A 199 18.93 0.71 -14.28
N GLY A 200 19.80 0.89 -13.29
CA GLY A 200 20.77 -0.11 -12.88
C GLY A 200 20.20 -1.08 -11.83
N LEU A 201 20.93 -2.18 -11.58
CA LEU A 201 20.52 -3.19 -10.63
C LEU A 201 20.43 -2.65 -9.18
N ASP A 202 21.21 -1.64 -8.82
CA ASP A 202 21.23 -1.01 -7.50
C ASP A 202 20.16 0.07 -7.32
N ASP A 203 19.55 0.52 -8.42
CA ASP A 203 18.46 1.49 -8.35
C ASP A 203 17.25 0.89 -7.62
N LYS A 204 16.63 1.68 -6.73
CA LYS A 204 15.40 1.27 -6.07
C LYS A 204 14.28 1.12 -7.08
N ILE A 205 13.45 0.07 -6.92
CA ILE A 205 12.31 -0.15 -7.82
C ILE A 205 11.37 1.04 -7.77
N TRP A 206 11.05 1.55 -6.59
CA TRP A 206 10.00 2.57 -6.41
C TRP A 206 10.57 3.97 -6.24
N SER A 207 10.23 4.86 -7.16
CA SER A 207 10.61 6.27 -7.16
C SER A 207 9.40 7.19 -7.00
N THR A 208 9.62 8.41 -6.53
CA THR A 208 8.58 9.45 -6.49
C THR A 208 8.11 9.79 -7.90
N THR A 209 6.89 10.31 -8.04
CA THR A 209 6.27 10.62 -9.35
C THR A 209 6.58 12.04 -9.83
N CYS A 210 7.27 12.84 -9.03
CA CYS A 210 7.68 14.21 -9.35
C CYS A 210 9.18 14.39 -9.13
N LYS A 211 9.73 15.38 -9.80
CA LYS A 211 11.15 15.78 -9.69
C LYS A 211 11.49 16.28 -8.28
N PRO A 212 12.69 15.99 -7.79
CA PRO A 212 13.62 15.02 -8.30
C PRO A 212 13.15 13.60 -7.99
N PHE A 213 13.15 12.70 -8.95
CA PHE A 213 12.67 11.31 -8.83
C PHE A 213 13.53 10.52 -7.84
N LYS A 214 13.21 10.63 -6.55
CA LYS A 214 13.94 9.97 -5.45
C LYS A 214 13.28 8.65 -5.06
N PRO A 215 14.01 7.71 -4.44
CA PRO A 215 13.42 6.51 -3.87
C PRO A 215 12.24 6.86 -2.94
N VAL A 216 11.15 6.12 -3.05
CA VAL A 216 9.96 6.33 -2.20
C VAL A 216 10.28 5.98 -0.74
N PRO A 217 10.15 6.92 0.21
CA PRO A 217 10.35 6.65 1.62
C PRO A 217 9.29 5.69 2.16
N TYR A 218 9.66 4.90 3.18
CA TYR A 218 8.76 3.95 3.84
C TYR A 218 7.39 4.54 4.23
N MET A 219 7.37 5.75 4.78
CA MET A 219 6.12 6.39 5.22
C MET A 219 5.20 6.73 4.05
N THR A 220 5.76 7.12 2.93
CA THR A 220 5.02 7.53 1.72
C THR A 220 4.17 6.40 1.15
N PHE A 221 4.62 5.14 1.24
CA PHE A 221 3.79 4.01 0.82
C PHE A 221 2.46 3.94 1.56
N GLY A 222 2.43 4.32 2.85
CA GLY A 222 1.18 4.40 3.60
C GLY A 222 0.22 5.43 3.01
N ASN A 223 0.74 6.61 2.69
CA ASN A 223 -0.04 7.70 2.10
C ASN A 223 -0.56 7.33 0.71
N ILE A 224 0.26 6.71 -0.15
CA ILE A 224 -0.15 6.26 -1.49
C ILE A 224 -1.40 5.37 -1.38
N ILE A 225 -1.36 4.35 -0.53
CA ILE A 225 -2.50 3.44 -0.37
C ILE A 225 -3.71 4.14 0.25
N THR A 226 -3.51 5.04 1.19
CA THR A 226 -4.63 5.81 1.77
C THR A 226 -5.31 6.67 0.71
N VAL A 227 -4.55 7.38 -0.11
CA VAL A 227 -5.09 8.20 -1.21
C VAL A 227 -5.83 7.34 -2.23
N LEU A 228 -5.22 6.23 -2.68
CA LEU A 228 -5.86 5.31 -3.62
C LEU A 228 -7.16 4.72 -3.07
N SER A 229 -7.15 4.31 -1.80
CA SER A 229 -8.33 3.75 -1.12
C SER A 229 -9.47 4.77 -1.03
N ASN A 230 -9.16 6.01 -0.66
CA ASN A 230 -10.13 7.09 -0.58
C ASN A 230 -10.72 7.42 -1.96
N ASN A 231 -9.87 7.55 -2.99
CA ASN A 231 -10.30 7.84 -4.36
C ASN A 231 -11.14 6.72 -4.97
N ALA A 232 -10.90 5.48 -4.56
CA ALA A 232 -11.65 4.30 -5.01
C ALA A 232 -12.92 4.04 -4.17
N GLY A 233 -13.10 4.74 -3.04
CA GLY A 233 -14.20 4.51 -2.10
C GLY A 233 -14.14 3.12 -1.44
N VAL A 234 -12.94 2.55 -1.27
CA VAL A 234 -12.75 1.20 -0.71
C VAL A 234 -11.78 1.21 0.46
N LYS A 235 -11.89 0.23 1.34
CA LYS A 235 -10.94 0.03 2.44
C LYS A 235 -9.87 -0.98 2.01
N PHE A 236 -8.62 -0.52 1.89
CA PHE A 236 -7.50 -1.37 1.54
C PHE A 236 -6.24 -0.97 2.32
N SER A 237 -5.46 -1.95 2.72
CA SER A 237 -4.19 -1.77 3.42
C SER A 237 -3.14 -2.76 2.92
N TRP A 238 -1.86 -2.45 3.17
CA TRP A 238 -0.75 -3.39 2.89
C TRP A 238 -0.92 -4.76 3.53
N HIS A 239 -1.66 -4.82 4.64
CA HIS A 239 -1.93 -6.08 5.32
C HIS A 239 -2.94 -6.93 4.55
N ASP A 240 -3.87 -6.28 3.87
CA ASP A 240 -4.87 -6.97 3.05
C ASP A 240 -4.23 -7.55 1.79
N ALA A 241 -3.25 -6.88 1.16
CA ALA A 241 -2.46 -7.46 0.08
C ALA A 241 -1.74 -8.75 0.52
N ARG A 242 -1.14 -8.75 1.73
CA ARG A 242 -0.50 -9.97 2.27
C ARG A 242 -1.50 -11.08 2.62
N ARG A 243 -2.70 -10.73 3.06
CA ARG A 243 -3.78 -11.69 3.28
C ARG A 243 -4.25 -12.28 1.96
N TRP A 244 -4.41 -11.44 0.94
CA TRP A 244 -4.76 -11.86 -0.41
C TRP A 244 -3.85 -12.97 -0.93
N VAL A 245 -2.54 -12.74 -0.91
CA VAL A 245 -1.55 -13.76 -1.28
C VAL A 245 -1.66 -15.01 -0.41
N ASN A 246 -1.87 -14.84 0.91
CA ASN A 246 -2.02 -15.98 1.81
C ASN A 246 -3.24 -16.83 1.45
N THR A 247 -4.39 -16.19 1.21
CA THR A 247 -5.62 -16.88 0.83
C THR A 247 -5.47 -17.61 -0.51
N ALA A 248 -4.84 -16.97 -1.51
CA ALA A 248 -4.57 -17.62 -2.79
C ALA A 248 -3.66 -18.86 -2.64
N LEU A 249 -2.61 -18.77 -1.82
CA LEU A 249 -1.73 -19.90 -1.54
C LEU A 249 -2.45 -21.03 -0.77
N GLU A 250 -3.36 -20.69 0.12
CA GLU A 250 -4.20 -21.66 0.85
C GLU A 250 -5.18 -22.38 -0.09
N GLN A 251 -5.77 -21.64 -1.04
CA GLN A 251 -6.72 -22.20 -2.02
C GLN A 251 -6.09 -23.26 -2.92
N ILE A 252 -4.81 -23.13 -3.25
CA ILE A 252 -4.09 -24.15 -4.05
C ILE A 252 -3.52 -25.29 -3.21
N GLY A 253 -3.80 -25.36 -1.92
CA GLY A 253 -3.31 -26.39 -1.02
C GLY A 253 -1.78 -26.47 -0.92
N ILE A 254 -1.08 -25.32 -1.01
CA ILE A 254 0.38 -25.29 -0.86
C ILE A 254 0.78 -25.67 0.58
N SER A 255 1.89 -26.40 0.72
CA SER A 255 2.38 -26.75 2.06
C SER A 255 2.62 -25.50 2.91
N PRO A 256 2.28 -25.52 4.22
CA PRO A 256 2.47 -24.36 5.10
C PRO A 256 3.91 -23.84 5.13
N ASN A 257 4.90 -24.71 4.98
CA ASN A 257 6.31 -24.34 4.98
C ASN A 257 6.71 -23.61 3.69
N TRP A 258 6.21 -24.05 2.54
CA TRP A 258 6.41 -23.36 1.26
C TRP A 258 5.72 -22.00 1.25
N ALA A 259 4.47 -21.92 1.72
CA ALA A 259 3.76 -20.66 1.89
C ALA A 259 4.52 -19.69 2.81
N ARG A 260 5.18 -20.16 3.85
CA ARG A 260 6.03 -19.35 4.72
C ARG A 260 7.25 -18.80 3.98
N LYS A 261 7.89 -19.62 3.14
CA LYS A 261 9.04 -19.21 2.34
C LYS A 261 8.66 -18.11 1.34
N ILE A 262 7.52 -18.26 0.65
CA ILE A 262 6.98 -17.25 -0.25
C ILE A 262 6.68 -15.93 0.49
N ARG A 263 6.19 -16.00 1.72
CA ARG A 263 5.84 -14.83 2.53
C ARG A 263 6.98 -14.25 3.38
N GLY A 264 8.20 -14.78 3.27
CA GLY A 264 9.35 -14.34 4.07
C GLY A 264 9.14 -14.57 5.57
N ARG A 265 8.64 -15.74 5.95
CA ARG A 265 8.46 -16.15 7.34
C ARG A 265 9.32 -17.37 7.67
N LYS A 266 9.82 -17.44 8.90
CA LYS A 266 10.57 -18.60 9.38
C LYS A 266 9.73 -19.87 9.23
N VAL A 267 10.29 -20.87 8.59
CA VAL A 267 9.74 -22.22 8.54
C VAL A 267 9.72 -22.78 9.96
N LYS A 268 8.70 -23.54 10.32
CA LYS A 268 8.53 -24.10 11.67
C LYS A 268 8.53 -25.63 11.60
N GLY A 269 8.87 -26.24 12.75
CA GLY A 269 8.85 -27.69 12.93
C GLY A 269 10.18 -28.36 12.65
N GLU A 270 10.27 -29.62 12.95
CA GLU A 270 11.45 -30.47 12.75
C GLU A 270 11.76 -30.68 11.26
N GLU A 271 10.74 -30.58 10.39
CA GLU A 271 10.88 -30.64 8.95
C GLU A 271 11.52 -29.39 8.31
N ALA A 272 11.77 -28.34 9.11
CA ALA A 272 12.30 -27.08 8.58
C ALA A 272 13.62 -27.22 7.81
N PRO A 273 14.58 -28.06 8.23
CA PRO A 273 15.81 -28.29 7.47
C PRO A 273 15.59 -29.02 6.14
N TYR A 274 14.56 -29.87 6.08
CA TYR A 274 14.28 -30.72 4.92
C TYR A 274 13.32 -30.05 3.92
N SER A 275 12.57 -29.03 4.35
CA SER A 275 11.61 -28.32 3.51
C SER A 275 12.26 -27.16 2.77
N GLN A 276 13.21 -27.47 1.88
CA GLN A 276 13.90 -26.48 1.04
C GLN A 276 13.62 -26.72 -0.45
N PRO A 277 12.43 -26.38 -0.94
CA PRO A 277 12.11 -26.56 -2.35
C PRO A 277 13.05 -25.65 -3.20
N ALA A 278 13.41 -26.17 -4.37
CA ALA A 278 14.05 -25.39 -5.42
C ALA A 278 13.13 -24.25 -5.88
N ILE A 279 13.69 -23.18 -6.41
CA ILE A 279 12.92 -22.03 -6.93
C ILE A 279 11.91 -22.48 -7.97
N GLU A 280 12.30 -23.41 -8.85
CA GLU A 280 11.43 -23.93 -9.92
C GLU A 280 10.22 -24.72 -9.38
N GLN A 281 10.40 -25.48 -8.30
CA GLN A 281 9.30 -26.17 -7.64
C GLN A 281 8.31 -25.16 -7.01
N LEU A 282 8.83 -24.10 -6.37
CA LEU A 282 8.00 -23.03 -5.86
C LEU A 282 7.28 -22.29 -6.99
N ARG A 283 7.96 -22.02 -8.11
CA ARG A 283 7.40 -21.37 -9.29
C ARG A 283 6.27 -22.21 -9.90
N ALA A 284 6.50 -23.50 -10.08
CA ALA A 284 5.49 -24.42 -10.60
C ALA A 284 4.23 -24.41 -9.71
N LYS A 285 4.41 -24.46 -8.39
CA LYS A 285 3.28 -24.40 -7.47
C LYS A 285 2.63 -23.02 -7.40
N PHE A 286 3.41 -21.96 -7.49
CA PHE A 286 2.88 -20.59 -7.52
C PHE A 286 2.05 -20.32 -8.79
N ARG A 287 2.35 -20.97 -9.92
CA ARG A 287 1.57 -20.87 -11.16
C ARG A 287 0.10 -21.21 -10.95
N GLU A 288 -0.20 -22.19 -10.10
CA GLU A 288 -1.58 -22.52 -9.73
C GLU A 288 -2.30 -21.37 -9.00
N ALA A 289 -1.54 -20.54 -8.25
CA ALA A 289 -2.11 -19.41 -7.52
C ALA A 289 -2.42 -18.20 -8.41
N VAL A 290 -1.84 -18.12 -9.61
CA VAL A 290 -2.00 -16.96 -10.52
C VAL A 290 -3.48 -16.67 -10.77
N LEU A 291 -4.28 -17.70 -11.03
CA LEU A 291 -5.72 -17.57 -11.26
C LEU A 291 -6.45 -16.84 -10.11
N PHE A 292 -6.00 -17.03 -8.87
CA PHE A 292 -6.58 -16.40 -7.68
C PHE A 292 -5.99 -15.03 -7.39
N LEU A 293 -4.77 -14.76 -7.85
CA LEU A 293 -4.03 -13.52 -7.58
C LEU A 293 -4.37 -12.42 -8.58
N GLU A 294 -4.52 -12.75 -9.86
CA GLU A 294 -4.84 -11.78 -10.91
C GLU A 294 -6.29 -11.31 -10.81
N PHE A 295 -6.48 -10.03 -11.08
CA PHE A 295 -7.78 -9.38 -10.98
C PHE A 295 -8.16 -8.58 -12.24
N THR A 296 -7.22 -8.32 -13.18
CA THR A 296 -7.53 -7.64 -14.45
C THR A 296 -7.89 -8.63 -15.55
N THR A 297 -7.42 -9.87 -15.47
CA THR A 297 -7.64 -10.91 -16.50
C THR A 297 -9.12 -11.20 -16.73
N GLU A 298 -9.96 -11.16 -15.66
CA GLU A 298 -11.41 -11.24 -15.82
C GLU A 298 -12.03 -10.00 -16.50
N ALA A 299 -11.31 -8.85 -16.49
CA ALA A 299 -11.74 -7.68 -17.23
C ALA A 299 -11.51 -7.84 -18.73
N SER A 300 -10.53 -8.63 -19.17
CA SER A 300 -10.38 -9.00 -20.58
C SER A 300 -11.39 -10.06 -21.00
N ALA A 301 -11.68 -11.05 -20.15
CA ALA A 301 -12.78 -11.99 -20.38
C ALA A 301 -14.15 -11.27 -20.45
N THR A 302 -14.40 -10.30 -19.54
CA THR A 302 -15.59 -9.45 -19.63
C THR A 302 -15.57 -8.47 -20.82
N LEU A 303 -14.41 -8.14 -21.39
CA LEU A 303 -14.33 -7.40 -22.64
C LEU A 303 -14.68 -8.30 -23.84
N GLU A 304 -14.20 -9.54 -23.89
CA GLU A 304 -14.62 -10.53 -24.89
C GLU A 304 -16.11 -10.86 -24.74
N ASP A 305 -16.61 -11.03 -23.52
CA ASP A 305 -18.02 -11.23 -23.28
C ASP A 305 -18.84 -9.97 -23.61
N ARG A 306 -18.34 -8.78 -23.34
CA ARG A 306 -18.95 -7.51 -23.77
C ARG A 306 -18.91 -7.33 -25.27
N VAL A 307 -17.85 -7.76 -25.97
CA VAL A 307 -17.78 -7.76 -27.43
C VAL A 307 -18.82 -8.73 -27.98
N LYS A 308 -18.93 -9.94 -27.44
CA LYS A 308 -19.96 -10.91 -27.82
C LYS A 308 -21.38 -10.41 -27.53
N ASP A 309 -21.59 -9.73 -26.41
CA ASP A 309 -22.87 -9.11 -26.06
C ASP A 309 -23.17 -7.89 -26.96
N LEU A 310 -22.16 -7.10 -27.32
CA LEU A 310 -22.27 -6.04 -28.31
C LEU A 310 -22.54 -6.59 -29.72
N GLU A 311 -21.92 -7.70 -30.09
CA GLU A 311 -22.17 -8.41 -31.34
C GLU A 311 -23.60 -8.94 -31.39
N LYS A 312 -24.12 -9.53 -30.30
CA LYS A 312 -25.51 -9.95 -30.18
C LYS A 312 -26.49 -8.75 -30.25
N LEU A 313 -26.14 -7.65 -29.55
CA LEU A 313 -26.91 -6.41 -29.59
C LEU A 313 -26.94 -5.80 -31.01
N THR A 314 -25.78 -5.75 -31.68
CA THR A 314 -25.70 -5.25 -33.07
C THR A 314 -26.42 -6.14 -34.04
N ALA A 315 -26.42 -7.46 -33.86
CA ALA A 315 -27.24 -8.39 -34.66
C ALA A 315 -28.73 -8.24 -34.44
N SER A 316 -29.18 -7.68 -33.31
CA SER A 316 -30.59 -7.41 -32.98
C SER A 316 -31.07 -6.01 -33.38
N LEU A 317 -30.18 -5.12 -33.85
CA LEU A 317 -30.51 -3.75 -34.23
C LEU A 317 -31.15 -3.69 -35.60
N THR A 318 -32.16 -2.84 -35.72
CA THR A 318 -32.71 -2.51 -37.04
C THR A 318 -31.67 -1.70 -37.86
N PRO A 319 -31.76 -1.74 -39.23
CA PRO A 319 -30.82 -0.98 -40.07
C PRO A 319 -30.78 0.53 -39.74
N GLU A 320 -31.90 1.11 -39.32
CA GLU A 320 -31.95 2.52 -38.91
C GLU A 320 -31.23 2.81 -37.58
N GLN A 321 -31.34 1.90 -36.62
CA GLN A 321 -30.63 2.01 -35.33
C GLN A 321 -29.15 1.84 -35.52
N ALA A 322 -28.72 0.89 -36.36
CA ALA A 322 -27.32 0.69 -36.71
C ALA A 322 -26.69 1.93 -37.38
N ALA A 323 -27.43 2.56 -38.30
CA ALA A 323 -27.03 3.80 -38.97
C ALA A 323 -26.91 4.98 -37.99
N THR A 324 -27.78 5.06 -37.00
CA THR A 324 -27.73 6.11 -35.96
C THR A 324 -26.51 5.94 -35.03
N ILE A 325 -26.23 4.72 -34.63
CA ILE A 325 -25.04 4.41 -33.79
C ILE A 325 -23.74 4.67 -34.56
N ALA A 326 -23.69 4.30 -35.84
CA ALA A 326 -22.56 4.59 -36.71
C ALA A 326 -22.30 6.10 -36.85
N LYS A 327 -23.37 6.92 -37.03
CA LYS A 327 -23.26 8.39 -37.05
C LYS A 327 -22.70 8.94 -35.74
N LEU A 328 -23.22 8.49 -34.60
CA LEU A 328 -22.74 8.90 -33.27
C LEU A 328 -21.28 8.51 -33.04
N GLY A 329 -20.86 7.32 -33.48
CA GLY A 329 -19.48 6.86 -33.41
C GLY A 329 -18.52 7.70 -34.25
N ILE A 330 -18.96 8.16 -35.43
CA ILE A 330 -18.20 9.07 -36.28
C ILE A 330 -18.05 10.43 -35.62
N GLN A 331 -19.11 10.97 -35.03
CA GLN A 331 -19.09 12.26 -34.33
C GLN A 331 -18.15 12.23 -33.10
N LEU A 332 -18.17 11.14 -32.32
CA LEU A 332 -17.27 10.96 -31.18
C LEU A 332 -15.80 10.92 -31.64
N ARG A 333 -15.47 10.16 -32.70
CA ARG A 333 -14.09 10.11 -33.24
C ARG A 333 -13.64 11.46 -33.80
N GLN A 334 -14.55 12.25 -34.37
CA GLN A 334 -14.22 13.60 -34.83
C GLN A 334 -13.96 14.55 -33.68
N SER A 335 -14.72 14.44 -32.58
CA SER A 335 -14.49 15.25 -31.38
C SER A 335 -13.18 14.85 -30.66
N GLU A 336 -12.82 13.58 -30.65
CA GLU A 336 -11.53 13.11 -30.10
C GLU A 336 -10.34 13.61 -30.95
N LYS A 337 -10.43 13.55 -32.27
CA LYS A 337 -9.40 14.09 -33.16
C LYS A 337 -9.21 15.59 -32.99
N LEU A 338 -10.30 16.35 -32.86
CA LEU A 338 -10.27 17.81 -32.56
C LEU A 338 -9.62 18.09 -31.21
N THR A 339 -9.83 17.25 -30.21
CA THR A 339 -9.23 17.38 -28.88
C THR A 339 -7.74 17.02 -28.93
N GLU A 340 -7.33 16.03 -29.69
CA GLU A 340 -5.93 15.69 -29.92
C GLU A 340 -5.18 16.75 -30.74
N GLU A 341 -5.83 17.29 -31.76
CA GLU A 341 -5.24 18.40 -32.54
C GLU A 341 -5.09 19.68 -31.73
N LYS A 342 -6.07 20.00 -30.87
CA LYS A 342 -5.94 21.10 -29.88
C LYS A 342 -4.80 20.85 -28.90
N LYS A 343 -4.63 19.63 -28.40
CA LYS A 343 -3.49 19.26 -27.56
C LYS A 343 -2.16 19.38 -28.30
N LYS A 344 -2.10 18.97 -29.58
CA LYS A 344 -0.89 19.11 -30.42
C LYS A 344 -0.56 20.55 -30.76
N ARG A 345 -1.56 21.42 -30.97
CA ARG A 345 -1.36 22.89 -31.14
C ARG A 345 -0.84 23.53 -29.86
N LEU A 346 -1.43 23.24 -28.73
CA LEU A 346 -0.94 23.70 -27.42
C LEU A 346 0.49 23.23 -27.10
N ALA A 347 0.84 22.00 -27.49
CA ALA A 347 2.20 21.45 -27.36
C ALA A 347 3.19 22.04 -28.37
N LYS A 348 2.75 22.54 -29.53
CA LYS A 348 3.59 23.27 -30.49
C LYS A 348 3.82 24.71 -30.06
N ASP A 349 2.82 25.38 -29.53
CA ASP A 349 2.94 26.74 -29.01
C ASP A 349 3.81 26.78 -27.74
N SER A 350 3.93 25.69 -26.98
CA SER A 350 4.82 25.59 -25.83
C SER A 350 6.30 25.32 -26.18
N ARG A 351 6.66 25.14 -27.46
CA ARG A 351 8.05 25.12 -27.92
C ARG A 351 8.45 26.52 -28.36
N CYS A 352 8.60 27.44 -27.41
CA CYS A 352 9.37 28.65 -27.63
C CYS A 352 10.81 28.24 -27.94
N LYS A 353 11.19 28.38 -29.21
CA LYS A 353 12.59 28.47 -29.62
C LYS A 353 13.15 29.74 -29.02
N ASP A 354 14.35 29.60 -28.45
CA ASP A 354 15.26 30.67 -28.02
C ASP A 354 14.92 31.46 -26.75
N GLY A 355 15.60 31.05 -25.70
CA GLY A 355 16.24 31.77 -24.60
C GLY A 355 15.82 33.22 -24.26
N LYS A 356 14.53 33.57 -24.21
CA LYS A 356 14.10 34.83 -23.60
C LYS A 356 13.03 34.58 -22.54
N ASN A 357 13.32 35.04 -21.33
CA ASN A 357 12.42 35.10 -20.21
C ASN A 357 11.03 35.61 -20.62
N CYS A 358 10.04 34.71 -20.73
CA CYS A 358 8.65 35.12 -20.69
C CYS A 358 8.27 35.27 -19.21
N ASN A 359 8.27 36.48 -18.71
CA ASN A 359 7.59 36.85 -17.47
C ASN A 359 6.08 36.73 -17.73
N GLU A 360 5.52 35.53 -17.56
CA GLU A 360 4.08 35.38 -17.49
C GLU A 360 3.63 35.86 -16.11
N GLU A 361 2.89 36.97 -16.06
CA GLU A 361 2.27 37.43 -14.82
C GLU A 361 0.97 36.66 -14.58
N PHE A 362 0.90 36.01 -13.45
CA PHE A 362 -0.32 35.36 -12.95
C PHE A 362 -0.89 36.19 -11.80
N LYS A 363 -2.20 36.45 -11.82
CA LYS A 363 -2.90 37.09 -10.72
C LYS A 363 -4.12 36.31 -10.32
N GLN A 364 -4.37 36.23 -9.03
CA GLN A 364 -5.61 35.75 -8.45
C GLN A 364 -6.52 36.93 -8.20
N ILE A 365 -7.70 36.93 -8.78
CA ILE A 365 -8.63 38.08 -8.76
C ILE A 365 -10.04 37.59 -8.36
N SER A 366 -10.84 38.50 -7.82
CA SER A 366 -12.23 38.23 -7.54
C SER A 366 -13.06 38.18 -8.83
N GLU A 367 -14.18 37.50 -8.79
CA GLU A 367 -15.13 37.45 -9.93
C GLU A 367 -15.63 38.86 -10.33
N ALA A 368 -15.70 39.80 -9.36
CA ALA A 368 -16.10 41.18 -9.60
C ALA A 368 -15.09 41.95 -10.47
N ASP A 369 -13.79 41.66 -10.34
CA ASP A 369 -12.71 42.31 -11.06
C ASP A 369 -12.37 41.63 -12.39
N LEU A 370 -12.94 40.47 -12.66
CA LEU A 370 -12.66 39.62 -13.81
C LEU A 370 -12.93 40.37 -15.14
N LEU A 371 -14.07 41.04 -15.23
CA LEU A 371 -14.47 41.77 -16.44
C LEU A 371 -13.47 42.89 -16.83
N GLN A 372 -12.88 43.57 -15.86
CA GLN A 372 -11.88 44.59 -16.11
C GLN A 372 -10.56 43.99 -16.63
N HIS A 373 -10.09 42.89 -15.99
CA HIS A 373 -8.85 42.21 -16.39
C HIS A 373 -8.97 41.58 -17.79
N LEU A 374 -10.14 41.03 -18.14
CA LEU A 374 -10.40 40.48 -19.49
C LEU A 374 -10.34 41.59 -20.57
N LYS A 375 -10.83 42.80 -20.27
CA LYS A 375 -10.71 43.99 -21.18
C LYS A 375 -9.25 44.43 -21.35
N ASP A 376 -8.42 44.23 -20.34
CA ASP A 376 -6.99 44.54 -20.33
C ASP A 376 -6.12 43.44 -20.96
N GLY A 377 -6.74 42.41 -21.58
CA GLY A 377 -6.04 41.37 -22.34
C GLY A 377 -5.59 40.17 -21.51
N TRP A 378 -6.08 40.05 -20.28
CA TRP A 378 -5.81 38.87 -19.45
C TRP A 378 -6.70 37.68 -19.85
N GLN A 379 -6.18 36.46 -19.69
CA GLN A 379 -6.90 35.25 -20.02
C GLN A 379 -7.14 34.41 -18.77
N ILE A 380 -8.32 33.81 -18.63
CA ILE A 380 -8.67 32.92 -17.55
C ILE A 380 -7.87 31.63 -17.69
N VAL A 381 -7.16 31.24 -16.63
CA VAL A 381 -6.40 30.00 -16.55
C VAL A 381 -7.13 28.95 -15.72
N LYS A 382 -7.76 29.36 -14.60
CA LYS A 382 -8.45 28.45 -13.69
C LYS A 382 -9.45 29.19 -12.81
N GLU A 383 -10.62 28.61 -12.62
CA GLU A 383 -11.60 29.02 -11.60
C GLU A 383 -11.32 28.27 -10.29
N ILE A 384 -11.40 28.96 -9.17
CA ILE A 384 -11.20 28.44 -7.82
C ILE A 384 -12.54 28.45 -7.09
N ALA A 385 -12.79 27.42 -6.26
CA ALA A 385 -13.96 27.39 -5.39
C ALA A 385 -13.91 28.60 -4.44
N ASN A 386 -14.85 29.50 -4.46
CA ASN A 386 -15.10 30.72 -3.64
C ASN A 386 -15.22 32.01 -4.48
N GLY A 387 -15.46 31.92 -5.79
CA GLY A 387 -15.63 33.11 -6.66
C GLY A 387 -14.32 33.84 -6.98
N GLU A 388 -13.19 33.16 -6.91
CA GLU A 388 -11.89 33.68 -7.33
C GLU A 388 -11.42 32.99 -8.61
N VAL A 389 -10.68 33.73 -9.44
CA VAL A 389 -10.22 33.28 -10.77
C VAL A 389 -8.72 33.59 -10.91
N ILE A 390 -7.96 32.62 -11.42
CA ILE A 390 -6.57 32.87 -11.82
C ILE A 390 -6.56 33.30 -13.27
N VAL A 391 -5.99 34.47 -13.52
CA VAL A 391 -5.80 35.06 -14.86
C VAL A 391 -4.33 35.18 -15.19
N ARG A 392 -4.00 35.13 -16.50
CA ARG A 392 -2.65 35.24 -17.06
C ARG A 392 -2.64 36.33 -18.12
N ARG A 393 -1.60 37.10 -18.16
CA ARG A 393 -1.32 38.06 -19.23
C ARG A 393 -0.18 37.59 -20.11
#